data_eb289559458eb61be97084d7d38b95f5
#
_entry.id   eb289559458eb61be97084d7d38b95f5
#
_cell.length_a   1.000
_cell.length_b   1.000
_cell.length_c   1.000
_cell.angle_alpha   90.00
_cell.angle_beta   90.00
_cell.angle_gamma   90.00
#
_symmetry.space_group_name_H-M   'P 1'
#
loop_
_entity.id
_entity.type
_entity.pdbx_description
1 polymer ?
#
loop_
_entity_poly.entity_id
_entity_poly.type
_entity_poly.pdbx_seq_one_letter_code
_entity_poly.pdbx_strand_id
1 'polypeptide(L)'
;MPTISGLRRRGYTPESIKNFSDEIGVTKRDAIVDVAKLENSLREDLNKKAPRVMGVLEPIKVIITNYPDNEIEYLDAKNNPEDESAGKRKLAFSKQIFIDKNDFMEDPPKKFFRLSPGKEVRLKFAYYIVCENVIKNDSGEITEIHCNYDPNTKGGMSEDGRKVRGTLHWVSAQEFIEAEVRLYDRLFISDNPETVSYTHLTLPTRIFV
;
A
#
# COMPACT_ATOMS: atom_id res chain seq x y z
N MET A 1 14.43 -16.31 14.19
CA MET A 1 13.80 -17.58 14.62
C MET A 1 12.29 -17.43 14.62
N PRO A 2 11.53 -18.36 14.07
CA PRO A 2 10.06 -18.33 14.10
C PRO A 2 9.56 -18.74 15.49
N THR A 3 9.75 -17.87 16.45
CA THR A 3 9.20 -18.06 17.80
C THR A 3 7.83 -17.38 17.89
N ILE A 4 6.96 -17.85 18.79
CA ILE A 4 5.65 -17.21 19.03
C ILE A 4 5.82 -15.73 19.37
N SER A 5 6.82 -15.36 20.16
CA SER A 5 7.13 -13.97 20.46
C SER A 5 7.56 -13.19 19.23
N GLY A 6 8.34 -13.79 18.32
CA GLY A 6 8.74 -13.19 17.05
C GLY A 6 7.56 -13.00 16.11
N LEU A 7 6.69 -13.99 16.01
CA LEU A 7 5.46 -13.88 15.20
C LEU A 7 4.54 -12.80 15.75
N ARG A 8 4.33 -12.74 17.06
CA ARG A 8 3.54 -11.68 17.71
C ARG A 8 4.10 -10.28 17.41
N ARG A 9 5.42 -10.09 17.45
CA ARG A 9 6.06 -8.80 17.10
C ARG A 9 5.85 -8.41 15.63
N ARG A 10 5.72 -9.39 14.74
CA ARG A 10 5.42 -9.18 13.32
C ARG A 10 3.93 -8.99 13.06
N GLY A 11 3.07 -8.99 14.08
CA GLY A 11 1.64 -8.77 13.94
C GLY A 11 0.79 -10.01 13.65
N TYR A 12 1.35 -11.22 13.82
CA TYR A 12 0.56 -12.44 13.70
C TYR A 12 -0.45 -12.57 14.85
N THR A 13 -1.68 -12.88 14.47
CA THR A 13 -2.78 -13.11 15.40
C THR A 13 -2.75 -14.56 15.91
N PRO A 14 -3.27 -14.84 17.12
CA PRO A 14 -3.40 -16.21 17.59
C PRO A 14 -4.24 -17.09 16.64
N GLU A 15 -5.29 -16.52 16.08
CA GLU A 15 -6.20 -17.19 15.14
C GLU A 15 -5.48 -17.58 13.85
N SER A 16 -4.66 -16.68 13.29
CA SER A 16 -3.90 -16.99 12.06
C SER A 16 -2.92 -18.15 12.27
N ILE A 17 -2.29 -18.22 13.46
CA ILE A 17 -1.37 -19.32 13.80
C ILE A 17 -2.15 -20.63 13.97
N LYS A 18 -3.32 -20.60 14.62
CA LYS A 18 -4.18 -21.79 14.76
C LYS A 18 -4.66 -22.29 13.41
N ASN A 19 -5.20 -21.41 12.57
CA ASN A 19 -5.68 -21.75 11.23
C ASN A 19 -4.55 -22.37 10.39
N PHE A 20 -3.36 -21.80 10.44
CA PHE A 20 -2.19 -22.39 9.80
C PHE A 20 -1.87 -23.78 10.32
N SER A 21 -1.90 -23.99 11.65
CA SER A 21 -1.61 -25.30 12.26
C SER A 21 -2.66 -26.35 11.88
N ASP A 22 -3.93 -25.96 11.83
CA ASP A 22 -5.03 -26.83 11.41
C ASP A 22 -4.92 -27.21 9.92
N GLU A 23 -4.52 -26.25 9.09
CA GLU A 23 -4.35 -26.46 7.64
C GLU A 23 -3.20 -27.41 7.30
N ILE A 24 -2.06 -27.30 8.00
CA ILE A 24 -0.93 -28.21 7.77
C ILE A 24 -1.14 -29.58 8.41
N GLY A 25 -1.98 -29.63 9.44
CA GLY A 25 -2.28 -30.85 10.19
C GLY A 25 -1.11 -31.37 11.03
N VAL A 26 -1.34 -32.49 11.72
CA VAL A 26 -0.32 -33.19 12.51
C VAL A 26 0.16 -34.40 11.73
N THR A 27 1.46 -34.48 11.48
CA THR A 27 2.10 -35.60 10.78
C THR A 27 3.27 -36.16 11.59
N LYS A 28 3.53 -37.47 11.46
CA LYS A 28 4.71 -38.12 12.05
C LYS A 28 5.97 -37.98 11.17
N ARG A 29 5.82 -37.44 9.96
CA ARG A 29 6.93 -37.25 9.02
C ARG A 29 7.31 -35.78 9.00
N ASP A 30 8.60 -35.51 8.92
CA ASP A 30 9.10 -34.16 8.70
C ASP A 30 8.61 -33.65 7.34
N ALA A 31 8.10 -32.41 7.34
CA ALA A 31 7.61 -31.74 6.16
C ALA A 31 8.16 -30.31 6.11
N ILE A 32 8.53 -29.89 4.92
CA ILE A 32 8.89 -28.48 4.66
C ILE A 32 7.63 -27.76 4.22
N VAL A 33 7.28 -26.70 4.91
CA VAL A 33 6.12 -25.85 4.61
C VAL A 33 6.63 -24.47 4.24
N ASP A 34 6.19 -23.95 3.08
CA ASP A 34 6.55 -22.60 2.66
C ASP A 34 5.97 -21.57 3.65
N VAL A 35 6.79 -20.61 4.06
CA VAL A 35 6.41 -19.50 4.93
C VAL A 35 5.25 -18.67 4.33
N ALA A 36 5.14 -18.61 3.01
CA ALA A 36 4.02 -17.95 2.33
C ALA A 36 2.66 -18.51 2.74
N LYS A 37 2.57 -19.80 3.12
CA LYS A 37 1.34 -20.39 3.62
C LYS A 37 0.94 -19.82 4.98
N LEU A 38 1.89 -19.66 5.89
CA LEU A 38 1.68 -18.97 7.17
C LEU A 38 1.27 -17.50 6.97
N GLU A 39 1.93 -16.81 6.05
CA GLU A 39 1.60 -15.42 5.70
C GLU A 39 0.21 -15.30 5.08
N ASN A 40 -0.22 -16.30 4.30
CA ASN A 40 -1.57 -16.34 3.75
C ASN A 40 -2.64 -16.49 4.84
N SER A 41 -2.43 -17.37 5.82
CA SER A 41 -3.34 -17.52 6.97
C SER A 41 -3.48 -16.21 7.75
N LEU A 42 -2.38 -15.45 7.92
CA LEU A 42 -2.45 -14.12 8.51
C LEU A 42 -3.26 -13.15 7.66
N ARG A 43 -3.02 -13.14 6.35
CA ARG A 43 -3.74 -12.26 5.41
C ARG A 43 -5.24 -12.52 5.43
N GLU A 44 -5.65 -13.77 5.44
CA GLU A 44 -7.07 -14.16 5.52
C GLU A 44 -7.75 -13.71 6.82
N ASP A 45 -7.07 -13.84 7.95
CA ASP A 45 -7.60 -13.36 9.23
C ASP A 45 -7.70 -11.83 9.28
N LEU A 46 -6.65 -11.13 8.86
CA LEU A 46 -6.62 -9.68 8.84
C LEU A 46 -7.61 -9.08 7.83
N ASN A 47 -7.83 -9.71 6.67
CA ASN A 47 -8.81 -9.26 5.70
C ASN A 47 -10.22 -9.17 6.29
N LYS A 48 -10.57 -10.07 7.20
CA LYS A 48 -11.87 -10.09 7.85
C LYS A 48 -11.99 -9.07 8.99
N LYS A 49 -10.92 -8.86 9.76
CA LYS A 49 -10.98 -8.16 11.05
C LYS A 49 -10.34 -6.78 11.05
N ALA A 50 -9.30 -6.57 10.23
CA ALA A 50 -8.50 -5.36 10.33
C ALA A 50 -9.13 -4.17 9.58
N PRO A 51 -9.12 -2.97 10.17
CA PRO A 51 -9.45 -1.75 9.42
C PRO A 51 -8.37 -1.53 8.35
N ARG A 52 -8.82 -1.23 7.12
CA ARG A 52 -7.93 -0.98 5.98
C ARG A 52 -7.70 0.51 5.82
N VAL A 53 -6.51 0.95 6.14
CA VAL A 53 -6.07 2.33 5.93
C VAL A 53 -5.21 2.44 4.67
N MET A 54 -5.07 3.65 4.16
CA MET A 54 -4.09 3.95 3.12
C MET A 54 -2.78 4.33 3.78
N GLY A 55 -1.67 3.82 3.25
CA GLY A 55 -0.32 4.15 3.68
C GLY A 55 0.54 4.45 2.47
N VAL A 56 1.49 5.35 2.64
CA VAL A 56 2.50 5.74 1.66
C VAL A 56 3.86 5.54 2.32
N LEU A 57 4.70 4.68 1.75
CA LEU A 57 6.00 4.32 2.35
C LEU A 57 7.11 5.26 1.90
N GLU A 58 7.17 5.54 0.61
CA GLU A 58 8.14 6.46 0.00
C GLU A 58 7.37 7.64 -0.61
N PRO A 59 7.05 8.68 0.20
CA PRO A 59 6.16 9.74 -0.24
C PRO A 59 6.78 10.62 -1.32
N ILE A 60 6.02 10.84 -2.38
CA ILE A 60 6.26 11.89 -3.37
C ILE A 60 5.06 12.84 -3.39
N LYS A 61 5.33 14.14 -3.42
CA LYS A 61 4.29 15.16 -3.40
C LYS A 61 3.58 15.25 -4.75
N VAL A 62 2.24 15.24 -4.71
CA VAL A 62 1.39 15.53 -5.86
C VAL A 62 0.61 16.81 -5.58
N ILE A 63 0.65 17.74 -6.53
CA ILE A 63 -0.10 19.00 -6.50
C ILE A 63 -1.23 18.93 -7.52
N ILE A 64 -2.45 19.05 -7.05
CA ILE A 64 -3.64 19.11 -7.89
C ILE A 64 -3.85 20.54 -8.33
N THR A 65 -3.41 20.88 -9.56
CA THR A 65 -3.28 22.27 -10.03
C THR A 65 -4.62 22.99 -10.15
N ASN A 66 -5.66 22.29 -10.53
CA ASN A 66 -7.02 22.82 -10.66
C ASN A 66 -7.91 22.64 -9.43
N TYR A 67 -7.34 22.25 -8.26
CA TYR A 67 -8.07 22.20 -6.99
C TYR A 67 -7.93 23.53 -6.25
N PRO A 68 -9.02 24.04 -5.60
CA PRO A 68 -8.98 25.31 -4.89
C PRO A 68 -7.93 25.36 -3.79
N ASP A 69 -7.29 26.52 -3.61
CA ASP A 69 -6.35 26.73 -2.52
C ASP A 69 -7.09 26.75 -1.17
N ASN A 70 -6.49 26.16 -0.17
CA ASN A 70 -6.98 26.10 1.22
C ASN A 70 -8.35 25.41 1.41
N GLU A 71 -8.83 24.68 0.44
CA GLU A 71 -10.03 23.87 0.59
C GLU A 71 -9.66 22.45 1.01
N ILE A 72 -10.38 21.92 2.00
CA ILE A 72 -10.29 20.52 2.44
C ILE A 72 -11.67 19.90 2.30
N GLU A 73 -11.75 18.86 1.50
CA GLU A 73 -12.95 18.08 1.34
C GLU A 73 -12.82 16.75 2.07
N TYR A 74 -13.88 16.32 2.78
CA TYR A 74 -13.91 15.06 3.49
C TYR A 74 -14.66 14.00 2.69
N LEU A 75 -13.93 13.00 2.21
CA LEU A 75 -14.44 11.89 1.42
C LEU A 75 -14.71 10.66 2.28
N ASP A 76 -15.74 9.89 1.94
CA ASP A 76 -16.08 8.67 2.65
C ASP A 76 -15.24 7.48 2.18
N ALA A 77 -14.58 6.81 3.11
CA ALA A 77 -13.85 5.58 2.86
C ALA A 77 -14.34 4.44 3.75
N LYS A 78 -14.61 3.27 3.17
CA LYS A 78 -14.98 2.07 3.94
C LYS A 78 -13.78 1.61 4.78
N ASN A 79 -14.03 1.30 6.06
CA ASN A 79 -13.00 0.80 6.97
C ASN A 79 -12.59 -0.64 6.64
N ASN A 80 -13.56 -1.48 6.29
CA ASN A 80 -13.31 -2.81 5.76
C ASN A 80 -14.31 -3.10 4.63
N PRO A 81 -13.86 -3.43 3.40
CA PRO A 81 -14.77 -3.77 2.31
C PRO A 81 -15.49 -5.11 2.48
N GLU A 82 -14.96 -6.00 3.33
CA GLU A 82 -15.55 -7.33 3.61
C GLU A 82 -16.51 -7.30 4.81
N ASP A 83 -16.48 -6.24 5.62
CA ASP A 83 -17.33 -6.07 6.79
C ASP A 83 -18.02 -4.70 6.74
N GLU A 84 -19.29 -4.69 6.37
CA GLU A 84 -20.10 -3.46 6.32
C GLU A 84 -20.33 -2.85 7.69
N SER A 85 -20.31 -3.67 8.77
CA SER A 85 -20.48 -3.21 10.14
C SER A 85 -19.31 -2.37 10.65
N ALA A 86 -18.13 -2.51 10.04
CA ALA A 86 -16.94 -1.71 10.36
C ALA A 86 -17.13 -0.20 10.03
N GLY A 87 -18.17 0.16 9.28
CA GLY A 87 -18.52 1.54 8.97
C GLY A 87 -17.53 2.23 8.01
N LYS A 88 -17.56 3.57 8.06
CA LYS A 88 -16.75 4.43 7.19
C LYS A 88 -15.97 5.43 8.02
N ARG A 89 -14.89 5.95 7.45
CA ARG A 89 -14.14 7.09 7.96
C ARG A 89 -14.08 8.22 6.94
N LYS A 90 -13.81 9.42 7.41
CA LYS A 90 -13.56 10.58 6.56
C LYS A 90 -12.07 10.63 6.19
N LEU A 91 -11.80 10.92 4.92
CA LEU A 91 -10.46 11.18 4.38
C LEU A 91 -10.41 12.63 3.93
N ALA A 92 -9.47 13.39 4.46
CA ALA A 92 -9.22 14.75 4.03
C ALA A 92 -8.57 14.75 2.64
N PHE A 93 -9.20 15.36 1.66
CA PHE A 93 -8.66 15.60 0.33
C PHE A 93 -8.39 17.08 0.16
N SER A 94 -7.23 17.42 -0.32
CA SER A 94 -6.77 18.80 -0.49
C SER A 94 -5.92 18.94 -1.76
N LYS A 95 -5.53 20.16 -2.10
CA LYS A 95 -4.67 20.46 -3.24
C LYS A 95 -3.34 19.71 -3.22
N GLN A 96 -2.83 19.40 -2.03
CA GLN A 96 -1.56 18.69 -1.86
C GLN A 96 -1.80 17.33 -1.21
N ILE A 97 -1.30 16.29 -1.86
CA ILE A 97 -1.36 14.92 -1.39
C ILE A 97 0.00 14.23 -1.59
N PHE A 98 0.19 13.11 -0.93
CA PHE A 98 1.34 12.22 -1.16
C PHE A 98 0.88 10.91 -1.78
N ILE A 99 1.66 10.39 -2.72
CA ILE A 99 1.55 9.04 -3.27
C ILE A 99 2.88 8.30 -3.06
N ASP A 100 2.90 7.00 -3.25
CA ASP A 100 4.14 6.23 -3.19
C ASP A 100 4.99 6.48 -4.45
N LYS A 101 6.29 6.65 -4.28
CA LYS A 101 7.25 6.87 -5.39
C LYS A 101 7.15 5.77 -6.46
N ASN A 102 6.91 4.53 -6.04
CA ASN A 102 6.76 3.39 -6.94
C ASN A 102 5.45 3.42 -7.76
N ASP A 103 4.51 4.27 -7.40
CA ASP A 103 3.27 4.48 -8.13
C ASP A 103 3.39 5.50 -9.27
N PHE A 104 4.58 6.07 -9.48
CA PHE A 104 4.86 6.99 -10.58
C PHE A 104 6.06 6.55 -11.43
N MET A 105 5.95 6.71 -12.75
CA MET A 105 7.04 6.48 -13.71
C MET A 105 6.86 7.37 -14.93
N GLU A 106 7.92 8.10 -15.32
CA GLU A 106 7.87 9.00 -16.49
C GLU A 106 7.84 8.24 -17.80
N ASP A 107 8.66 7.22 -17.95
CA ASP A 107 8.71 6.35 -19.13
C ASP A 107 8.31 4.92 -18.77
N PRO A 108 7.00 4.66 -18.68
CA PRO A 108 6.50 3.40 -18.17
C PRO A 108 6.49 2.30 -19.25
N PRO A 109 6.78 1.04 -18.87
CA PRO A 109 6.58 -0.10 -19.75
C PRO A 109 5.07 -0.31 -20.07
N LYS A 110 4.77 -1.04 -21.15
CA LYS A 110 3.39 -1.25 -21.66
C LYS A 110 2.38 -1.78 -20.61
N LYS A 111 2.84 -2.48 -19.58
CA LYS A 111 1.99 -3.06 -18.52
C LYS A 111 1.98 -2.26 -17.21
N PHE A 112 2.49 -1.06 -17.20
CA PHE A 112 2.46 -0.18 -16.04
C PHE A 112 1.10 0.54 -15.96
N PHE A 113 0.28 0.16 -14.99
CA PHE A 113 -1.06 0.70 -14.77
C PHE A 113 -1.09 1.66 -13.57
N ARG A 114 -0.09 2.50 -13.45
CA ARG A 114 0.07 3.53 -12.42
C ARG A 114 0.19 4.91 -13.07
N LEU A 115 0.46 5.92 -12.24
CA LEU A 115 0.56 7.31 -12.72
C LEU A 115 1.78 7.49 -13.64
N SER A 116 1.55 8.12 -14.77
CA SER A 116 2.58 8.54 -15.71
C SER A 116 2.10 9.74 -16.51
N PRO A 117 2.99 10.52 -17.15
CA PRO A 117 2.58 11.68 -17.94
C PRO A 117 1.47 11.37 -18.94
N GLY A 118 0.40 12.16 -18.92
CA GLY A 118 -0.74 12.02 -19.81
C GLY A 118 -1.66 10.83 -19.59
N LYS A 119 -1.38 9.97 -18.60
CA LYS A 119 -2.27 8.84 -18.26
C LYS A 119 -3.15 9.16 -17.06
N GLU A 120 -4.42 8.80 -17.20
CA GLU A 120 -5.41 8.93 -16.12
C GLU A 120 -5.34 7.76 -15.16
N VAL A 121 -5.37 8.06 -13.87
CA VAL A 121 -5.44 7.09 -12.78
C VAL A 121 -6.48 7.52 -11.76
N ARG A 122 -6.98 6.57 -10.98
CA ARG A 122 -7.94 6.79 -9.93
C ARG A 122 -7.25 6.88 -8.57
N LEU A 123 -7.46 7.94 -7.84
CA LEU A 123 -7.18 8.00 -6.41
C LEU A 123 -8.26 7.25 -5.64
N LYS A 124 -7.88 6.31 -4.79
CA LYS A 124 -8.83 5.45 -4.08
C LYS A 124 -9.77 6.29 -3.20
N PHE A 125 -11.08 6.12 -3.39
CA PHE A 125 -12.16 6.88 -2.75
C PHE A 125 -12.26 8.37 -3.12
N ALA A 126 -11.39 8.88 -4.01
CA ALA A 126 -11.37 10.28 -4.39
C ALA A 126 -11.72 10.45 -5.88
N TYR A 127 -10.84 10.98 -6.66
CA TYR A 127 -11.07 11.42 -8.03
C TYR A 127 -10.13 10.73 -9.01
N TYR A 128 -10.40 10.91 -10.31
CA TYR A 128 -9.43 10.62 -11.35
C TYR A 128 -8.49 11.81 -11.48
N ILE A 129 -7.22 11.50 -11.69
CA ILE A 129 -6.16 12.49 -11.92
C ILE A 129 -5.35 12.14 -13.15
N VAL A 130 -4.83 13.17 -13.80
CA VAL A 130 -3.90 13.07 -14.95
C VAL A 130 -2.66 13.87 -14.61
N CYS A 131 -1.48 13.27 -14.79
CA CYS A 131 -0.21 13.97 -14.63
C CYS A 131 0.05 14.85 -15.85
N GLU A 132 0.26 16.15 -15.63
CA GLU A 132 0.58 17.14 -16.67
C GLU A 132 2.06 17.50 -16.66
N ASN A 133 2.67 17.64 -15.50
CA ASN A 133 4.04 18.08 -15.38
C ASN A 133 4.75 17.42 -14.18
N VAL A 134 6.07 17.36 -14.24
CA VAL A 134 6.94 16.78 -13.22
C VAL A 134 8.04 17.76 -12.90
N ILE A 135 8.23 18.06 -11.64
CA ILE A 135 9.30 18.92 -11.15
C ILE A 135 10.43 18.07 -10.59
N LYS A 136 11.63 18.39 -11.00
CA LYS A 136 12.86 17.69 -10.57
C LYS A 136 13.81 18.66 -9.88
N ASN A 137 14.60 18.11 -8.97
CA ASN A 137 15.74 18.82 -8.40
C ASN A 137 16.95 18.83 -9.37
N ASP A 138 18.02 19.49 -8.96
CA ASP A 138 19.27 19.59 -9.74
C ASP A 138 19.95 18.22 -9.95
N SER A 139 19.64 17.22 -9.13
CA SER A 139 20.09 15.84 -9.25
C SER A 139 19.27 15.00 -10.24
N GLY A 140 18.17 15.56 -10.79
CA GLY A 140 17.25 14.86 -11.67
C GLY A 140 16.22 14.00 -10.97
N GLU A 141 16.15 14.05 -9.63
CA GLU A 141 15.12 13.35 -8.86
C GLU A 141 13.81 14.10 -8.85
N ILE A 142 12.71 13.38 -8.96
CA ILE A 142 11.36 13.96 -8.95
C ILE A 142 11.03 14.41 -7.53
N THR A 143 10.71 15.68 -7.38
CA THR A 143 10.31 16.30 -6.10
C THR A 143 8.82 16.53 -6.01
N GLU A 144 8.17 16.88 -7.12
CA GLU A 144 6.74 17.14 -7.18
C GLU A 144 6.16 16.66 -8.51
N ILE A 145 4.90 16.23 -8.48
CA ILE A 145 4.12 15.85 -9.65
C ILE A 145 2.90 16.76 -9.71
N HIS A 146 2.72 17.45 -10.83
CA HIS A 146 1.56 18.32 -11.05
C HIS A 146 0.49 17.56 -11.83
N CYS A 147 -0.70 17.47 -11.24
CA CYS A 147 -1.83 16.75 -11.82
C CYS A 147 -3.08 17.63 -11.88
N ASN A 148 -3.94 17.36 -12.84
CA ASN A 148 -5.31 17.84 -12.85
C ASN A 148 -6.24 16.73 -12.36
N TYR A 149 -7.29 17.09 -11.61
CA TYR A 149 -8.35 16.17 -11.24
C TYR A 149 -9.62 16.43 -12.05
N ASP A 150 -10.44 15.40 -12.21
CA ASP A 150 -11.76 15.51 -12.81
C ASP A 150 -12.83 15.54 -11.71
N PRO A 151 -13.50 16.70 -11.48
CA PRO A 151 -14.51 16.86 -10.44
C PRO A 151 -15.73 15.92 -10.58
N ASN A 152 -16.03 15.46 -11.82
CA ASN A 152 -17.16 14.58 -12.10
C ASN A 152 -16.90 13.11 -11.74
N THR A 153 -15.73 12.79 -11.19
CA THR A 153 -15.31 11.42 -10.85
C THR A 153 -15.26 11.16 -9.35
N LYS A 154 -15.98 11.93 -8.56
CA LYS A 154 -16.03 11.80 -7.10
C LYS A 154 -16.37 10.37 -6.66
N GLY A 155 -15.62 9.85 -5.69
CA GLY A 155 -15.74 8.47 -5.21
C GLY A 155 -15.08 7.44 -6.14
N GLY A 156 -14.41 7.88 -7.21
CA GLY A 156 -13.68 7.02 -8.15
C GLY A 156 -14.59 6.33 -9.17
N MET A 157 -15.72 6.95 -9.48
CA MET A 157 -16.60 6.56 -10.59
C MET A 157 -16.72 7.72 -11.56
N SER A 158 -16.82 7.43 -12.86
CA SER A 158 -17.10 8.44 -13.89
C SER A 158 -18.49 8.26 -14.45
N GLU A 159 -19.19 9.38 -14.71
CA GLU A 159 -20.54 9.37 -15.28
C GLU A 159 -20.55 8.86 -16.72
N ASP A 160 -19.48 9.05 -17.47
CA ASP A 160 -19.29 8.57 -18.84
C ASP A 160 -18.97 7.07 -18.94
N GLY A 161 -18.83 6.38 -17.81
CA GLY A 161 -18.57 4.93 -17.75
C GLY A 161 -17.16 4.52 -18.17
N ARG A 162 -16.23 5.47 -18.36
CA ARG A 162 -14.85 5.13 -18.70
C ARG A 162 -14.17 4.37 -17.57
N LYS A 163 -13.41 3.34 -17.92
CA LYS A 163 -12.72 2.48 -16.96
C LYS A 163 -11.24 2.83 -16.87
N VAL A 164 -10.83 3.35 -15.74
CA VAL A 164 -9.43 3.58 -15.42
C VAL A 164 -8.86 2.38 -14.70
N ARG A 165 -7.77 1.80 -15.21
CA ARG A 165 -7.19 0.55 -14.67
C ARG A 165 -6.37 0.79 -13.41
N GLY A 166 -5.67 1.93 -13.30
CA GLY A 166 -4.82 2.28 -12.17
C GLY A 166 -5.64 2.80 -10.99
N THR A 167 -5.43 2.25 -9.80
CA THR A 167 -5.94 2.83 -8.54
C THR A 167 -4.77 3.01 -7.61
N LEU A 168 -4.57 4.24 -7.13
CA LEU A 168 -3.47 4.61 -6.24
C LEU A 168 -3.95 4.81 -4.81
N HIS A 169 -3.11 4.45 -3.86
CA HIS A 169 -3.20 4.93 -2.49
C HIS A 169 -2.63 6.35 -2.41
N TRP A 170 -3.16 7.13 -1.52
CA TRP A 170 -2.73 8.50 -1.28
C TRP A 170 -3.03 8.90 0.16
N VAL A 171 -2.32 9.91 0.65
CA VAL A 171 -2.60 10.55 1.94
C VAL A 171 -2.59 12.06 1.77
N SER A 172 -3.41 12.75 2.56
CA SER A 172 -3.44 14.22 2.58
C SER A 172 -2.08 14.76 3.05
N ALA A 173 -1.61 15.84 2.47
CA ALA A 173 -0.44 16.54 2.99
C ALA A 173 -0.76 17.44 4.21
N GLN A 174 -2.03 17.63 4.53
CA GLN A 174 -2.49 18.45 5.65
C GLN A 174 -2.94 17.62 6.85
N GLU A 175 -3.55 16.46 6.61
CA GLU A 175 -4.05 15.56 7.66
C GLU A 175 -3.51 14.14 7.43
N PHE A 176 -2.36 13.83 7.99
CA PHE A 176 -1.75 12.51 7.98
C PHE A 176 -1.15 12.17 9.35
N ILE A 177 -0.87 10.90 9.57
CA ILE A 177 -0.21 10.40 10.78
C ILE A 177 1.11 9.77 10.37
N GLU A 178 2.20 10.30 10.90
CA GLU A 178 3.50 9.66 10.75
C GLU A 178 3.56 8.38 11.56
N ALA A 179 4.06 7.31 10.96
CA ALA A 179 4.18 6.02 11.60
C ALA A 179 5.51 5.34 11.28
N GLU A 180 6.10 4.70 12.29
CA GLU A 180 7.25 3.82 12.07
C GLU A 180 6.78 2.55 11.35
N VAL A 181 7.29 2.32 10.15
CA VAL A 181 7.02 1.09 9.37
C VAL A 181 8.23 0.17 9.44
N ARG A 182 8.03 -1.03 9.96
CA ARG A 182 9.05 -2.07 10.02
C ARG A 182 8.80 -3.09 8.93
N LEU A 183 9.63 -3.06 7.91
CA LEU A 183 9.59 -4.05 6.84
C LEU A 183 10.37 -5.29 7.27
N TYR A 184 9.69 -6.42 7.32
CA TYR A 184 10.29 -7.72 7.60
C TYR A 184 10.41 -8.50 6.32
N ASP A 185 11.58 -9.10 6.11
CA ASP A 185 11.85 -9.97 4.99
C ASP A 185 12.36 -11.34 5.48
N ARG A 186 12.59 -12.24 4.56
CA ARG A 186 13.18 -13.56 4.84
C ARG A 186 14.61 -13.40 5.34
N LEU A 187 14.96 -14.14 6.39
CA LEU A 187 16.31 -14.10 6.96
C LEU A 187 17.33 -14.78 6.05
N PHE A 188 16.89 -15.79 5.31
CA PHE A 188 17.75 -16.57 4.41
C PHE A 188 17.24 -16.48 2.97
N ILE A 189 18.17 -16.41 2.03
CA ILE A 189 17.87 -16.40 0.60
C ILE A 189 17.56 -17.83 0.11
N SER A 190 18.16 -18.84 0.75
CA SER A 190 17.95 -20.25 0.41
C SER A 190 16.75 -20.85 1.12
N ASP A 191 16.01 -21.71 0.43
CA ASP A 191 14.88 -22.47 0.99
C ASP A 191 15.31 -23.44 2.07
N ASN A 192 16.57 -23.93 2.03
CA ASN A 192 17.17 -24.75 3.09
C ASN A 192 18.33 -24.01 3.76
N PRO A 193 18.11 -23.32 4.88
CA PRO A 193 19.13 -22.53 5.55
C PRO A 193 20.26 -23.37 6.17
N GLU A 194 20.08 -24.68 6.37
CA GLU A 194 21.11 -25.56 6.91
C GLU A 194 22.24 -25.81 5.92
N THR A 195 22.01 -25.60 4.63
CA THR A 195 23.01 -25.80 3.57
C THR A 195 23.80 -24.53 3.23
N VAL A 196 23.50 -23.40 3.86
CA VAL A 196 24.07 -22.08 3.50
C VAL A 196 25.00 -21.59 4.60
N SER A 197 26.21 -21.18 4.21
CA SER A 197 27.13 -20.42 5.06
C SER A 197 26.45 -19.11 5.52
N TYR A 198 26.63 -18.70 6.78
CA TYR A 198 26.03 -17.53 7.44
C TYR A 198 26.28 -16.15 6.78
N THR A 199 26.90 -16.11 5.63
CA THR A 199 27.29 -14.88 4.92
C THR A 199 26.17 -14.18 4.13
N HIS A 200 24.94 -14.73 4.10
CA HIS A 200 23.82 -14.21 3.31
C HIS A 200 22.58 -13.90 4.16
N LEU A 201 22.77 -13.17 5.26
CA LEU A 201 21.68 -12.66 6.09
C LEU A 201 21.16 -11.35 5.49
N THR A 202 19.85 -11.29 5.25
CA THR A 202 19.18 -10.00 4.98
C THR A 202 18.82 -9.33 6.31
N LEU A 203 19.25 -8.10 6.49
CA LEU A 203 18.87 -7.30 7.66
C LEU A 203 17.57 -6.54 7.35
N PRO A 204 16.64 -6.47 8.31
CA PRO A 204 15.43 -5.67 8.12
C PRO A 204 15.78 -4.19 7.94
N THR A 205 15.25 -3.59 6.90
CA THR A 205 15.39 -2.16 6.63
C THR A 205 14.36 -1.39 7.42
N ARG A 206 14.78 -0.34 8.14
CA ARG A 206 13.90 0.61 8.78
C ARG A 206 13.60 1.74 7.80
N ILE A 207 12.32 1.95 7.51
CA ILE A 207 11.83 3.13 6.77
C ILE A 207 10.95 3.91 7.73
N PHE A 208 11.20 5.22 7.84
CA PHE A 208 10.33 6.16 8.53
C PHE A 208 9.42 6.81 7.48
N VAL A 209 8.13 6.83 7.73
CA VAL A 209 7.10 7.39 6.85
C VAL A 209 6.38 8.52 7.57
#